data_0e304aca51f243536704fcdc07b870e9
#
_entry.id   0e304aca51f243536704fcdc07b870e9
#
_cell.length_a   1.000
_cell.length_b   1.000
_cell.length_c   1.000
_cell.angle_alpha   90.00
_cell.angle_beta   90.00
_cell.angle_gamma   90.00
#
_symmetry.space_group_name_H-M   'P 1'
#
loop_
_entity.id
_entity.type
_entity.pdbx_description
1 polymer ?
#
loop_
_entity_poly.entity_id
_entity_poly.type
_entity_poly.pdbx_seq_one_letter_code
_entity_poly.pdbx_strand_id
1 'polypeptide(L)'
;MLASAALCWAVALLLQPLRGRLDTESVRHPIRLSDLRTTITAVLAVRELRYLSFACFAFNGTQAVFVAYFVTYMTSQGHPLVAAGSLYSTVIAVAVPGRILWAWVGGFYVAPHLVLGGLAFGMAVSIGLMGAFTPHWPLLAIGAVTMVVSATALSWHGIMLSEAARLAPPGRTGAVTGGVLSFGQIGALSSPAVFSLLLGLSGGYSAGWVVCAVPAVLVGVNMFRQGKPVQQRNAL
;
A
#
# COMPACT_ATOMS: atom_id res chain seq x y z
N MET A 1 7.28 -6.85 22.25
CA MET A 1 7.20 -8.12 21.52
C MET A 1 6.31 -9.15 22.20
N LEU A 2 6.47 -9.47 23.51
CA LEU A 2 5.59 -10.45 24.19
C LEU A 2 4.11 -10.03 24.22
N ALA A 3 3.80 -8.75 24.45
CA ALA A 3 2.43 -8.24 24.48
C ALA A 3 1.74 -8.34 23.10
N SER A 4 2.45 -8.06 22.01
CA SER A 4 1.91 -8.21 20.66
C SER A 4 1.68 -9.67 20.28
N ALA A 5 2.59 -10.55 20.68
CA ALA A 5 2.42 -11.99 20.48
C ALA A 5 1.21 -12.53 21.28
N ALA A 6 1.06 -12.12 22.54
CA ALA A 6 -0.10 -12.50 23.36
C ALA A 6 -1.42 -12.00 22.78
N LEU A 7 -1.45 -10.77 22.25
CA LEU A 7 -2.63 -10.22 21.58
C LEU A 7 -2.98 -11.01 20.32
N CYS A 8 -2.00 -11.33 19.47
CA CYS A 8 -2.22 -12.18 18.28
C CYS A 8 -2.75 -13.56 18.66
N TRP A 9 -2.22 -14.17 19.70
CA TRP A 9 -2.71 -15.46 20.22
C TRP A 9 -4.14 -15.37 20.74
N ALA A 10 -4.47 -14.32 21.50
CA ALA A 10 -5.84 -14.10 22.00
C ALA A 10 -6.83 -13.93 20.84
N VAL A 11 -6.50 -13.13 19.83
CA VAL A 11 -7.32 -12.96 18.62
C VAL A 11 -7.48 -14.28 17.86
N ALA A 12 -6.39 -15.05 17.70
CA ALA A 12 -6.45 -16.35 17.04
C ALA A 12 -7.38 -17.34 17.76
N LEU A 13 -7.32 -17.37 19.10
CA LEU A 13 -8.20 -18.21 19.92
C LEU A 13 -9.67 -17.77 19.83
N LEU A 14 -9.94 -16.45 19.80
CA LEU A 14 -11.30 -15.92 19.64
C LEU A 14 -11.90 -16.23 18.27
N LEU A 15 -11.07 -16.35 17.23
CA LEU A 15 -11.51 -16.67 15.87
C LEU A 15 -11.67 -18.18 15.62
N GLN A 16 -11.13 -19.06 16.48
CA GLN A 16 -11.22 -20.51 16.32
C GLN A 16 -12.65 -21.04 16.17
N PRO A 17 -13.65 -20.62 16.98
CA PRO A 17 -15.02 -21.14 16.83
C PRO A 17 -15.70 -20.73 15.51
N LEU A 18 -15.24 -19.64 14.87
CA LEU A 18 -15.72 -19.19 13.57
C LEU A 18 -15.17 -20.03 12.41
N ARG A 19 -14.06 -20.72 12.63
CA ARG A 19 -13.38 -21.54 11.61
C ARG A 19 -14.30 -22.62 11.03
N GLY A 20 -15.06 -23.31 11.87
CA GLY A 20 -15.99 -24.35 11.41
C GLY A 20 -17.13 -23.85 10.53
N ARG A 21 -17.49 -22.55 10.63
CA ARG A 21 -18.52 -21.92 9.79
C ARG A 21 -17.96 -21.36 8.49
N LEU A 22 -16.66 -20.97 8.47
CA LEU A 22 -16.00 -20.36 7.32
C LEU A 22 -15.30 -21.39 6.42
N ASP A 23 -14.88 -22.54 6.99
CA ASP A 23 -14.12 -23.58 6.27
C ASP A 23 -15.01 -24.67 5.61
N THR A 24 -16.33 -24.57 5.70
CA THR A 24 -17.25 -25.58 5.14
C THR A 24 -17.18 -25.74 3.61
N GLU A 25 -16.64 -24.75 2.90
CA GLU A 25 -16.46 -24.79 1.43
C GLU A 25 -14.99 -24.79 1.00
N SER A 26 -14.03 -24.79 1.92
CA SER A 26 -12.62 -24.76 1.56
C SER A 26 -12.10 -26.15 1.19
N VAL A 27 -12.06 -26.46 -0.08
CA VAL A 27 -11.32 -27.62 -0.59
C VAL A 27 -9.84 -27.36 -0.38
N ARG A 28 -9.20 -28.10 0.52
CA ARG A 28 -7.74 -28.01 0.75
C ARG A 28 -7.00 -28.55 -0.46
N HIS A 29 -6.59 -27.63 -1.34
CA HIS A 29 -5.66 -27.99 -2.41
C HIS A 29 -4.22 -27.92 -1.88
N PRO A 30 -3.38 -28.93 -2.16
CA PRO A 30 -1.95 -28.84 -1.86
C PRO A 30 -1.35 -27.66 -2.64
N ILE A 31 -0.57 -26.80 -1.97
CA ILE A 31 0.08 -25.65 -2.58
C ILE A 31 1.14 -26.18 -3.56
N ARG A 32 0.93 -25.98 -4.86
CA ARG A 32 1.88 -26.33 -5.91
C ARG A 32 2.50 -25.05 -6.47
N LEU A 33 3.79 -25.06 -6.77
CA LEU A 33 4.46 -23.93 -7.44
C LEU A 33 3.84 -23.59 -8.80
N SER A 34 3.25 -24.58 -9.48
CA SER A 34 2.46 -24.39 -10.70
C SER A 34 1.27 -23.44 -10.47
N ASP A 35 0.66 -23.47 -9.28
CA ASP A 35 -0.52 -22.66 -8.98
C ASP A 35 -0.16 -21.18 -8.82
N LEU A 36 1.06 -20.89 -8.36
CA LEU A 36 1.59 -19.52 -8.34
C LEU A 36 1.74 -18.97 -9.75
N ARG A 37 2.32 -19.74 -10.65
CA ARG A 37 2.48 -19.32 -12.05
C ARG A 37 1.14 -19.11 -12.74
N THR A 38 0.19 -20.00 -12.55
CA THR A 38 -1.17 -19.87 -13.12
C THR A 38 -1.91 -18.68 -12.52
N THR A 39 -1.76 -18.40 -11.22
CA THR A 39 -2.36 -17.23 -10.56
C THR A 39 -1.76 -15.92 -11.08
N ILE A 40 -0.43 -15.84 -11.18
CA ILE A 40 0.26 -14.65 -11.70
C ILE A 40 -0.14 -14.39 -13.15
N THR A 41 -0.14 -15.42 -14.00
CA THR A 41 -0.54 -15.28 -15.41
C THR A 41 -2.01 -14.89 -15.55
N ALA A 42 -2.91 -15.44 -14.72
CA ALA A 42 -4.33 -15.08 -14.71
C ALA A 42 -4.55 -13.64 -14.28
N VAL A 43 -3.83 -13.17 -13.25
CA VAL A 43 -3.88 -11.77 -12.79
C VAL A 43 -3.37 -10.81 -13.86
N LEU A 44 -2.29 -11.15 -14.54
CA LEU A 44 -1.71 -10.31 -15.60
C LEU A 44 -2.51 -10.35 -16.92
N ALA A 45 -3.31 -11.39 -17.16
CA ALA A 45 -4.16 -11.49 -18.34
C ALA A 45 -5.33 -10.50 -18.30
N VAL A 46 -5.87 -10.20 -17.13
CA VAL A 46 -6.98 -9.25 -16.96
C VAL A 46 -6.41 -7.84 -16.80
N ARG A 47 -6.84 -6.93 -17.67
CA ARG A 47 -6.31 -5.56 -17.74
C ARG A 47 -6.44 -4.81 -16.40
N GLU A 48 -7.59 -4.89 -15.77
CA GLU A 48 -7.90 -4.22 -14.50
C GLU A 48 -7.02 -4.76 -13.36
N LEU A 49 -6.86 -6.08 -13.28
CA LEU A 49 -6.00 -6.73 -12.27
C LEU A 49 -4.51 -6.41 -12.49
N ARG A 50 -4.08 -6.30 -13.74
CA ARG A 50 -2.70 -5.87 -14.07
C ARG A 50 -2.40 -4.46 -13.57
N TYR A 51 -3.32 -3.51 -13.77
CA TYR A 51 -3.17 -2.16 -13.25
C TYR A 51 -3.19 -2.13 -11.72
N LEU A 52 -4.07 -2.92 -11.12
CA LEU A 52 -4.16 -3.05 -9.66
C LEU A 52 -2.88 -3.65 -9.08
N SER A 53 -2.28 -4.65 -9.76
CA SER A 53 -0.99 -5.24 -9.36
C SER A 53 0.15 -4.24 -9.45
N PHE A 54 0.20 -3.41 -10.50
CA PHE A 54 1.19 -2.34 -10.60
C PHE A 54 0.98 -1.27 -9.52
N ALA A 55 -0.26 -0.91 -9.21
CA ALA A 55 -0.58 -0.02 -8.11
C ALA A 55 -0.14 -0.60 -6.76
N CYS A 56 -0.40 -1.89 -6.53
CA CYS A 56 0.04 -2.59 -5.32
C CYS A 56 1.57 -2.61 -5.18
N PHE A 57 2.29 -2.86 -6.28
CA PHE A 57 3.75 -2.78 -6.34
C PHE A 57 4.25 -1.37 -5.94
N ALA A 58 3.73 -0.33 -6.56
CA ALA A 58 4.15 1.05 -6.32
C ALA A 58 3.84 1.50 -4.89
N PHE A 59 2.62 1.23 -4.40
CA PHE A 59 2.17 1.65 -3.09
C PHE A 59 2.94 0.95 -1.97
N ASN A 60 3.07 -0.37 -2.05
CA ASN A 60 3.80 -1.13 -1.03
C ASN A 60 5.30 -0.83 -1.07
N GLY A 61 5.87 -0.60 -2.27
CA GLY A 61 7.25 -0.17 -2.42
C GLY A 61 7.52 1.18 -1.77
N THR A 62 6.69 2.19 -2.05
CA THR A 62 6.80 3.52 -1.45
C THR A 62 6.60 3.47 0.06
N GLN A 63 5.62 2.71 0.54
CA GLN A 63 5.41 2.48 1.97
C GLN A 63 6.62 1.85 2.63
N ALA A 64 7.22 0.83 2.03
CA ALA A 64 8.39 0.14 2.58
C ALA A 64 9.61 1.08 2.69
N VAL A 65 9.82 1.95 1.71
CA VAL A 65 10.86 2.98 1.77
C VAL A 65 10.59 3.95 2.91
N PHE A 66 9.36 4.45 3.05
CA PHE A 66 9.01 5.34 4.16
C PHE A 66 9.27 4.68 5.52
N VAL A 67 8.80 3.45 5.71
CA VAL A 67 8.97 2.69 6.95
C VAL A 67 10.45 2.46 7.28
N ALA A 68 11.26 2.16 6.27
CA ALA A 68 12.68 1.86 6.48
C ALA A 68 13.55 3.11 6.74
N TYR A 69 13.26 4.22 6.07
CA TYR A 69 14.20 5.35 6.03
C TYR A 69 13.71 6.61 6.74
N PHE A 70 12.43 6.73 7.10
CA PHE A 70 11.90 7.99 7.64
C PHE A 70 12.62 8.47 8.90
N VAL A 71 12.78 7.60 9.90
CA VAL A 71 13.41 7.97 11.17
C VAL A 71 14.90 8.33 10.96
N THR A 72 15.61 7.52 10.16
CA THR A 72 17.02 7.78 9.83
C THR A 72 17.16 9.09 9.04
N TYR A 73 16.26 9.37 8.13
CA TYR A 73 16.21 10.62 7.39
C TYR A 73 16.01 11.83 8.30
N MET A 74 15.04 11.76 9.22
CA MET A 74 14.78 12.84 10.18
C MET A 74 16.00 13.12 11.08
N THR A 75 16.66 12.06 11.57
CA THR A 75 17.87 12.22 12.38
C THR A 75 19.03 12.76 11.58
N SER A 76 19.18 12.43 10.30
CA SER A 76 20.20 13.01 9.43
C SER A 76 19.98 14.51 9.14
N GLN A 77 18.73 14.99 9.26
CA GLN A 77 18.36 16.40 9.18
C GLN A 77 18.56 17.17 10.51
N GLY A 78 19.08 16.49 11.55
CA GLY A 78 19.37 17.11 12.85
C GLY A 78 18.21 17.05 13.86
N HIS A 79 17.10 16.40 13.53
CA HIS A 79 16.00 16.25 14.48
C HIS A 79 16.32 15.17 15.53
N PRO A 80 15.99 15.38 16.81
CA PRO A 80 16.20 14.39 17.87
C PRO A 80 15.48 13.07 17.56
N LEU A 81 16.12 11.93 17.87
CA LEU A 81 15.55 10.60 17.64
C LEU A 81 14.16 10.43 18.30
N VAL A 82 13.99 11.02 19.49
CA VAL A 82 12.70 10.97 20.22
C VAL A 82 11.60 11.69 19.40
N ALA A 83 11.90 12.85 18.83
CA ALA A 83 10.96 13.60 17.99
C ALA A 83 10.64 12.85 16.68
N ALA A 84 11.65 12.30 16.03
CA ALA A 84 11.48 11.50 14.82
C ALA A 84 10.66 10.23 15.08
N GLY A 85 10.95 9.52 16.18
CA GLY A 85 10.23 8.32 16.58
C GLY A 85 8.79 8.58 17.01
N SER A 86 8.52 9.65 17.76
CA SER A 86 7.15 10.02 18.15
C SER A 86 6.30 10.42 16.94
N LEU A 87 6.88 11.19 16.02
CA LEU A 87 6.21 11.53 14.76
C LEU A 87 5.90 10.29 13.93
N TYR A 88 6.87 9.39 13.76
CA TYR A 88 6.66 8.12 13.07
C TYR A 88 5.54 7.28 13.70
N SER A 89 5.53 7.14 15.02
CA SER A 89 4.50 6.40 15.74
C SER A 89 3.11 7.01 15.53
N THR A 90 3.01 8.35 15.55
CA THR A 90 1.75 9.07 15.28
C THR A 90 1.27 8.81 13.85
N VAL A 91 2.17 8.89 12.87
CA VAL A 91 1.87 8.61 11.44
C VAL A 91 1.32 7.19 11.27
N ILE A 92 1.94 6.19 11.89
CA ILE A 92 1.48 4.79 11.82
C ILE A 92 0.13 4.62 12.53
N ALA A 93 -0.09 5.26 13.69
CA ALA A 93 -1.36 5.18 14.42
C ALA A 93 -2.53 5.78 13.62
N VAL A 94 -2.32 6.93 12.98
CA VAL A 94 -3.33 7.60 12.14
C VAL A 94 -3.64 6.81 10.86
N ALA A 95 -2.70 6.03 10.36
CA ALA A 95 -2.94 5.19 9.19
C ALA A 95 -4.00 4.10 9.42
N VAL A 96 -4.19 3.64 10.66
CA VAL A 96 -5.16 2.59 10.99
C VAL A 96 -6.60 3.00 10.67
N PRO A 97 -7.13 4.11 11.24
CA PRO A 97 -8.45 4.60 10.86
C PRO A 97 -8.52 5.02 9.38
N GLY A 98 -7.44 5.53 8.80
CA GLY A 98 -7.35 5.86 7.38
C GLY A 98 -7.65 4.68 6.45
N ARG A 99 -7.21 3.48 6.79
CA ARG A 99 -7.51 2.25 6.03
C ARG A 99 -9.00 1.95 5.96
N ILE A 100 -9.70 2.14 7.08
CA ILE A 100 -11.14 1.93 7.18
C ILE A 100 -11.87 3.01 6.38
N LEU A 101 -11.47 4.27 6.56
CA LEU A 101 -12.06 5.43 5.88
C LEU A 101 -12.01 5.26 4.35
N TRP A 102 -10.85 4.96 3.77
CA TRP A 102 -10.71 4.83 2.32
C TRP A 102 -11.45 3.60 1.76
N ALA A 103 -11.51 2.49 2.51
CA ALA A 103 -12.32 1.34 2.13
C ALA A 103 -13.82 1.70 2.11
N TRP A 104 -14.29 2.47 3.09
CA TRP A 104 -15.66 2.95 3.18
C TRP A 104 -16.01 3.95 2.06
N VAL A 105 -15.15 4.95 1.83
CA VAL A 105 -15.33 5.94 0.76
C VAL A 105 -15.39 5.26 -0.61
N GLY A 106 -14.46 4.35 -0.89
CA GLY A 106 -14.42 3.61 -2.16
C GLY A 106 -15.52 2.56 -2.30
N GLY A 107 -16.10 2.10 -1.20
CA GLY A 107 -17.21 1.15 -1.22
C GLY A 107 -18.57 1.78 -1.45
N PHE A 108 -18.78 3.04 -1.02
CA PHE A 108 -20.13 3.62 -0.99
C PHE A 108 -20.27 4.94 -1.77
N TYR A 109 -19.21 5.75 -1.91
CA TYR A 109 -19.35 7.12 -2.41
C TYR A 109 -18.60 7.41 -3.70
N VAL A 110 -17.42 6.84 -3.88
CA VAL A 110 -16.53 7.15 -4.99
C VAL A 110 -16.04 5.87 -5.64
N ALA A 111 -15.98 5.84 -6.96
CA ALA A 111 -15.47 4.68 -7.68
C ALA A 111 -14.04 4.32 -7.22
N PRO A 112 -13.75 3.04 -6.91
CA PRO A 112 -12.47 2.62 -6.33
C PRO A 112 -11.22 3.08 -7.10
N HIS A 113 -11.27 3.10 -8.43
CA HIS A 113 -10.16 3.57 -9.26
C HIS A 113 -9.87 5.08 -9.07
N LEU A 114 -10.90 5.91 -8.80
CA LEU A 114 -10.70 7.33 -8.52
C LEU A 114 -10.09 7.54 -7.14
N VAL A 115 -10.52 6.76 -6.14
CA VAL A 115 -9.92 6.80 -4.79
C VAL A 115 -8.47 6.36 -4.85
N LEU A 116 -8.16 5.24 -5.52
CA LEU A 116 -6.78 4.76 -5.69
C LEU A 116 -5.93 5.78 -6.47
N GLY A 117 -6.49 6.42 -7.49
CA GLY A 117 -5.83 7.49 -8.23
C GLY A 117 -5.52 8.72 -7.38
N GLY A 118 -6.49 9.15 -6.56
CA GLY A 118 -6.30 10.25 -5.59
C GLY A 118 -5.24 9.92 -4.54
N LEU A 119 -5.27 8.71 -3.98
CA LEU A 119 -4.25 8.22 -3.05
C LEU A 119 -2.86 8.20 -3.70
N ALA A 120 -2.76 7.77 -4.95
CA ALA A 120 -1.51 7.75 -5.70
C ALA A 120 -0.92 9.16 -5.87
N PHE A 121 -1.72 10.15 -6.26
CA PHE A 121 -1.24 11.53 -6.36
C PHE A 121 -0.91 12.14 -5.00
N GLY A 122 -1.73 11.92 -3.98
CA GLY A 122 -1.43 12.37 -2.62
C GLY A 122 -0.12 11.76 -2.10
N MET A 123 0.12 10.48 -2.36
CA MET A 123 1.38 9.79 -2.06
C MET A 123 2.55 10.41 -2.83
N ALA A 124 2.39 10.63 -4.13
CA ALA A 124 3.45 11.20 -4.96
C ALA A 124 3.85 12.59 -4.49
N VAL A 125 2.87 13.45 -4.18
CA VAL A 125 3.12 14.81 -3.68
C VAL A 125 3.79 14.77 -2.31
N SER A 126 3.24 14.01 -1.35
CA SER A 126 3.76 13.99 0.01
C SER A 126 5.15 13.35 0.11
N ILE A 127 5.41 12.27 -0.60
CA ILE A 127 6.73 11.63 -0.66
C ILE A 127 7.72 12.50 -1.43
N GLY A 128 7.31 13.12 -2.54
CA GLY A 128 8.15 14.07 -3.28
C GLY A 128 8.54 15.27 -2.44
N LEU A 129 7.61 15.84 -1.66
CA LEU A 129 7.89 16.93 -0.73
C LEU A 129 8.88 16.56 0.38
N MET A 130 8.93 15.29 0.80
CA MET A 130 9.95 14.86 1.76
C MET A 130 11.36 15.05 1.20
N GLY A 131 11.55 14.95 -0.12
CA GLY A 131 12.83 15.25 -0.76
C GLY A 131 13.30 16.71 -0.64
N ALA A 132 12.38 17.63 -0.30
CA ALA A 132 12.65 19.05 -0.11
C ALA A 132 12.86 19.46 1.37
N PHE A 133 12.76 18.52 2.33
CA PHE A 133 12.98 18.85 3.74
C PHE A 133 14.42 19.29 3.98
N THR A 134 14.57 20.35 4.78
CA THR A 134 15.85 20.89 5.22
C THR A 134 15.86 20.98 6.76
N PRO A 135 17.04 21.11 7.40
CA PRO A 135 17.12 21.29 8.85
C PRO A 135 16.31 22.47 9.43
N HIS A 136 15.97 23.43 8.58
CA HIS A 136 15.23 24.65 8.99
C HIS A 136 13.71 24.47 8.95
N TRP A 137 13.20 23.36 8.44
CA TRP A 137 11.75 23.12 8.41
C TRP A 137 11.20 22.96 9.82
N PRO A 138 10.12 23.68 10.16
CA PRO A 138 9.48 23.50 11.46
C PRO A 138 8.86 22.10 11.55
N LEU A 139 8.98 21.47 12.72
CA LEU A 139 8.48 20.11 12.94
C LEU A 139 6.97 19.99 12.66
N LEU A 140 6.22 21.08 12.83
CA LEU A 140 4.79 21.12 12.50
C LEU A 140 4.55 20.96 11.00
N ALA A 141 5.35 21.59 10.13
CA ALA A 141 5.22 21.47 8.68
C ALA A 141 5.61 20.05 8.21
N ILE A 142 6.70 19.50 8.77
CA ILE A 142 7.08 18.10 8.55
C ILE A 142 5.94 17.16 8.99
N GLY A 143 5.35 17.42 10.16
CA GLY A 143 4.20 16.70 10.68
C GLY A 143 3.02 16.74 9.71
N ALA A 144 2.67 17.91 9.17
CA ALA A 144 1.58 18.05 8.23
C ALA A 144 1.80 17.20 6.94
N VAL A 145 3.00 17.26 6.36
CA VAL A 145 3.35 16.45 5.18
C VAL A 145 3.28 14.95 5.52
N THR A 146 3.82 14.53 6.66
CA THR A 146 3.82 13.13 7.05
C THR A 146 2.42 12.61 7.42
N MET A 147 1.49 13.48 7.85
CA MET A 147 0.08 13.11 7.98
C MET A 147 -0.57 12.82 6.63
N VAL A 148 -0.20 13.55 5.57
CA VAL A 148 -0.63 13.21 4.20
C VAL A 148 -0.03 11.88 3.76
N VAL A 149 1.24 11.59 4.09
CA VAL A 149 1.83 10.26 3.87
C VAL A 149 1.03 9.17 4.60
N SER A 150 0.64 9.40 5.85
CA SER A 150 -0.20 8.48 6.61
C SER A 150 -1.52 8.19 5.92
N ALA A 151 -2.22 9.26 5.51
CA ALA A 151 -3.52 9.15 4.87
C ALA A 151 -3.47 8.49 3.47
N THR A 152 -2.35 8.56 2.78
CA THR A 152 -2.20 8.07 1.40
C THR A 152 -1.33 6.82 1.31
N ALA A 153 -0.04 6.92 1.64
CA ALA A 153 0.94 5.85 1.47
C ALA A 153 0.78 4.68 2.45
N LEU A 154 0.14 4.90 3.61
CA LEU A 154 -0.03 3.86 4.63
C LEU A 154 -1.47 3.33 4.74
N SER A 155 -2.44 3.99 4.08
CA SER A 155 -3.87 3.74 4.29
C SER A 155 -4.60 3.07 3.11
N TRP A 156 -3.92 2.72 2.05
CA TRP A 156 -4.48 2.19 0.79
C TRP A 156 -4.96 0.73 0.84
N HIS A 157 -4.56 -0.06 1.84
CA HIS A 157 -4.75 -1.51 1.87
C HIS A 157 -6.22 -1.94 1.78
N GLY A 158 -7.11 -1.27 2.52
CA GLY A 158 -8.52 -1.66 2.57
C GLY A 158 -9.20 -1.58 1.22
N ILE A 159 -9.03 -0.46 0.51
CA ILE A 159 -9.62 -0.26 -0.81
C ILE A 159 -8.95 -1.14 -1.88
N MET A 160 -7.65 -1.39 -1.78
CA MET A 160 -6.94 -2.29 -2.69
C MET A 160 -7.47 -3.72 -2.60
N LEU A 161 -7.63 -4.24 -1.38
CA LEU A 161 -8.14 -5.59 -1.15
C LEU A 161 -9.60 -5.74 -1.57
N SER A 162 -10.45 -4.76 -1.25
CA SER A 162 -11.86 -4.79 -1.66
C SER A 162 -12.00 -4.77 -3.18
N GLU A 163 -11.20 -3.99 -3.88
CA GLU A 163 -11.23 -3.93 -5.34
C GLU A 163 -10.67 -5.20 -5.99
N ALA A 164 -9.59 -5.77 -5.45
CA ALA A 164 -9.06 -7.05 -5.91
C ALA A 164 -10.10 -8.19 -5.74
N ALA A 165 -10.82 -8.19 -4.61
CA ALA A 165 -11.89 -9.16 -4.34
C ALA A 165 -13.07 -8.97 -5.31
N ARG A 166 -13.46 -7.71 -5.60
CA ARG A 166 -14.55 -7.37 -6.53
C ARG A 166 -14.26 -7.81 -7.96
N LEU A 167 -13.00 -7.71 -8.40
CA LEU A 167 -12.56 -8.11 -9.74
C LEU A 167 -12.28 -9.62 -9.87
N ALA A 168 -12.31 -10.34 -8.77
CA ALA A 168 -12.04 -11.77 -8.77
C ALA A 168 -13.24 -12.57 -9.30
N PRO A 169 -13.02 -13.62 -10.12
CA PRO A 169 -14.07 -14.56 -10.48
C PRO A 169 -14.61 -15.28 -9.24
N PRO A 170 -15.89 -15.74 -9.27
CA PRO A 170 -16.47 -16.52 -8.19
C PRO A 170 -15.59 -17.70 -7.78
N GLY A 171 -15.40 -17.91 -6.48
CA GLY A 171 -14.57 -18.98 -5.92
C GLY A 171 -13.04 -18.78 -6.04
N ARG A 172 -12.55 -17.67 -6.64
CA ARG A 172 -11.12 -17.39 -6.81
C ARG A 172 -10.62 -16.11 -6.11
N THR A 173 -11.42 -15.54 -5.24
CA THR A 173 -11.10 -14.30 -4.53
C THR A 173 -9.75 -14.37 -3.81
N GLY A 174 -9.50 -15.45 -3.05
CA GLY A 174 -8.22 -15.61 -2.34
C GLY A 174 -7.00 -15.72 -3.28
N ALA A 175 -7.13 -16.43 -4.40
CA ALA A 175 -6.06 -16.56 -5.38
C ALA A 175 -5.74 -15.22 -6.05
N VAL A 176 -6.78 -14.47 -6.47
CA VAL A 176 -6.60 -13.16 -7.13
C VAL A 176 -6.03 -12.13 -6.18
N THR A 177 -6.58 -11.99 -4.97
CA THR A 177 -6.06 -11.06 -3.95
C THR A 177 -4.62 -11.39 -3.57
N GLY A 178 -4.31 -12.69 -3.36
CA GLY A 178 -2.95 -13.15 -3.11
C GLY A 178 -2.00 -12.86 -4.26
N GLY A 179 -2.46 -13.05 -5.51
CA GLY A 179 -1.70 -12.72 -6.71
C GLY A 179 -1.37 -11.22 -6.83
N VAL A 180 -2.35 -10.35 -6.61
CA VAL A 180 -2.13 -8.88 -6.58
C VAL A 180 -1.17 -8.48 -5.47
N LEU A 181 -1.35 -9.02 -4.26
CA LEU A 181 -0.46 -8.72 -3.12
C LEU A 181 0.98 -9.20 -3.34
N SER A 182 1.20 -10.28 -4.11
CA SER A 182 2.54 -10.76 -4.44
C SER A 182 3.37 -9.70 -5.17
N PHE A 183 2.74 -8.93 -6.09
CA PHE A 183 3.41 -7.79 -6.72
C PHE A 183 3.76 -6.69 -5.71
N GLY A 184 2.90 -6.46 -4.72
CA GLY A 184 3.19 -5.54 -3.62
C GLY A 184 4.42 -5.97 -2.82
N GLN A 185 4.59 -7.27 -2.54
CA GLN A 185 5.78 -7.78 -1.84
C GLN A 185 7.06 -7.58 -2.66
N ILE A 186 7.00 -7.76 -3.98
CA ILE A 186 8.14 -7.46 -4.86
C ILE A 186 8.49 -5.97 -4.75
N GLY A 187 7.50 -5.06 -4.75
CA GLY A 187 7.72 -3.64 -4.53
C GLY A 187 8.37 -3.34 -3.18
N ALA A 188 7.85 -3.97 -2.11
CA ALA A 188 8.38 -3.78 -0.75
C ALA A 188 9.83 -4.25 -0.59
N LEU A 189 10.24 -5.27 -1.33
CA LEU A 189 11.62 -5.78 -1.32
C LEU A 189 12.56 -4.96 -2.18
N SER A 190 12.11 -4.59 -3.40
CA SER A 190 12.98 -3.91 -4.38
C SER A 190 13.14 -2.42 -4.11
N SER A 191 12.08 -1.73 -3.68
CA SER A 191 12.13 -0.26 -3.56
C SER A 191 13.10 0.25 -2.49
N PRO A 192 13.22 -0.34 -1.27
CA PRO A 192 14.24 0.05 -0.32
C PRO A 192 15.67 -0.19 -0.83
N ALA A 193 15.89 -1.26 -1.61
CA ALA A 193 17.20 -1.53 -2.22
C ALA A 193 17.57 -0.47 -3.27
N VAL A 194 16.61 -0.10 -4.14
CA VAL A 194 16.78 0.99 -5.11
C VAL A 194 17.03 2.32 -4.41
N PHE A 195 16.27 2.60 -3.34
CA PHE A 195 16.46 3.81 -2.54
C PHE A 195 17.85 3.87 -1.92
N SER A 196 18.34 2.76 -1.35
CA SER A 196 19.69 2.65 -0.78
C SER A 196 20.77 2.89 -1.83
N LEU A 197 20.60 2.34 -3.02
CA LEU A 197 21.51 2.58 -4.14
C LEU A 197 21.55 4.06 -4.54
N LEU A 198 20.40 4.69 -4.68
CA LEU A 198 20.28 6.12 -4.99
C LEU A 198 20.92 6.98 -3.91
N LEU A 199 20.72 6.63 -2.63
CA LEU A 199 21.35 7.31 -1.51
C LEU A 199 22.88 7.24 -1.58
N GLY A 200 23.43 6.05 -1.90
CA GLY A 200 24.87 5.86 -2.07
C GLY A 200 25.45 6.64 -3.26
N LEU A 201 24.70 6.74 -4.36
CA LEU A 201 25.17 7.44 -5.58
C LEU A 201 25.04 8.98 -5.48
N SER A 202 23.96 9.47 -4.86
CA SER A 202 23.68 10.92 -4.77
C SER A 202 24.24 11.58 -3.52
N GLY A 203 24.65 10.81 -2.52
CA GLY A 203 25.11 11.31 -1.23
C GLY A 203 24.02 11.96 -0.37
N GLY A 204 22.74 11.88 -0.78
CA GLY A 204 21.64 12.53 -0.07
C GLY A 204 20.28 11.85 -0.29
N TYR A 205 19.35 12.07 0.62
CA TYR A 205 18.02 11.45 0.60
C TYR A 205 17.07 12.02 -0.46
N SER A 206 17.27 13.28 -0.89
CA SER A 206 16.34 14.02 -1.75
C SER A 206 16.06 13.30 -3.07
N ALA A 207 17.10 12.83 -3.76
CA ALA A 207 16.96 12.10 -5.01
C ALA A 207 16.13 10.80 -4.82
N GLY A 208 16.38 10.08 -3.72
CA GLY A 208 15.65 8.87 -3.39
C GLY A 208 14.16 9.11 -3.21
N TRP A 209 13.77 10.13 -2.45
CA TRP A 209 12.37 10.48 -2.23
C TRP A 209 11.65 10.89 -3.53
N VAL A 210 12.30 11.72 -4.36
CA VAL A 210 11.73 12.15 -5.65
C VAL A 210 11.54 10.96 -6.59
N VAL A 211 12.54 10.08 -6.70
CA VAL A 211 12.42 8.88 -7.55
C VAL A 211 11.34 7.93 -7.06
N CYS A 212 11.19 7.75 -5.73
CA CYS A 212 10.12 6.94 -5.15
C CYS A 212 8.71 7.50 -5.40
N ALA A 213 8.56 8.80 -5.68
CA ALA A 213 7.28 9.39 -6.04
C ALA A 213 6.84 9.03 -7.48
N VAL A 214 7.77 8.73 -8.39
CA VAL A 214 7.48 8.49 -9.81
C VAL A 214 6.50 7.33 -10.04
N PRO A 215 6.68 6.13 -9.47
CA PRO A 215 5.71 5.04 -9.65
C PRO A 215 4.30 5.41 -9.20
N ALA A 216 4.16 6.19 -8.12
CA ALA A 216 2.87 6.67 -7.64
C ALA A 216 2.20 7.64 -8.63
N VAL A 217 2.96 8.55 -9.26
CA VAL A 217 2.45 9.41 -10.35
C VAL A 217 1.92 8.56 -11.50
N LEU A 218 2.68 7.56 -11.93
CA LEU A 218 2.28 6.67 -13.03
C LEU A 218 0.99 5.90 -12.70
N VAL A 219 0.85 5.43 -11.46
CA VAL A 219 -0.39 4.80 -10.97
C VAL A 219 -1.55 5.79 -11.03
N GLY A 220 -1.38 7.01 -10.50
CA GLY A 220 -2.40 8.04 -10.50
C GLY A 220 -2.92 8.33 -11.91
N VAL A 221 -2.01 8.60 -12.84
CA VAL A 221 -2.35 8.85 -14.25
C VAL A 221 -3.10 7.66 -14.86
N ASN A 222 -2.65 6.43 -14.62
CA ASN A 222 -3.30 5.23 -15.17
C ASN A 222 -4.70 5.04 -14.59
N MET A 223 -4.89 5.22 -13.28
CA MET A 223 -6.19 5.05 -12.61
C MET A 223 -7.22 6.06 -13.12
N PHE A 224 -6.84 7.32 -13.32
CA PHE A 224 -7.75 8.33 -13.88
C PHE A 224 -8.06 8.12 -15.37
N ARG A 225 -7.13 7.55 -16.14
CA ARG A 225 -7.39 7.20 -17.55
C ARG A 225 -8.35 6.03 -17.73
N GLN A 226 -8.53 5.19 -16.74
CA GLN A 226 -9.46 4.07 -16.76
C GLN A 226 -10.94 4.49 -16.60
N GLY A 227 -11.24 5.73 -16.32
CA GLY A 227 -12.55 6.29 -16.01
C GLY A 227 -13.60 6.28 -17.12
N LYS A 228 -13.68 5.23 -17.95
CA LYS A 228 -14.88 4.94 -18.77
C LYS A 228 -15.64 3.80 -18.09
N PRO A 229 -16.90 3.99 -17.71
CA PRO A 229 -17.68 3.00 -16.98
C PRO A 229 -17.89 1.74 -17.83
N VAL A 230 -17.44 0.60 -17.33
CA VAL A 230 -17.77 -0.75 -17.84
C VAL A 230 -19.25 -1.10 -17.59
N GLN A 231 -20.03 -0.17 -17.08
CA GLN A 231 -21.41 -0.39 -16.64
C GLN A 231 -22.47 -0.57 -17.75
N GLN A 232 -22.07 -0.55 -19.03
CA GLN A 232 -23.03 -0.69 -20.13
C GLN A 232 -22.94 -1.99 -20.94
N ARG A 233 -22.20 -3.00 -20.47
CA ARG A 233 -22.02 -4.24 -21.26
C ARG A 233 -22.86 -5.44 -20.80
N ASN A 234 -23.62 -5.33 -19.72
CA ASN A 234 -24.47 -6.39 -19.18
C ASN A 234 -25.98 -6.06 -19.22
N ALA A 235 -26.37 -5.14 -20.08
CA ALA A 235 -27.78 -4.80 -20.33
C ALA A 235 -28.18 -5.04 -21.81
N LEU A 236 -27.77 -6.19 -22.38
CA LEU A 236 -28.35 -6.77 -23.59
C LEU A 236 -28.37 -8.27 -23.48
#